data_866430fbfa9dcf6d49467f7e5a9fadb8
#
_entry.id   866430fbfa9dcf6d49467f7e5a9fadb8
#
_cell.length_a   1.000
_cell.length_b   1.000
_cell.length_c   1.000
_cell.angle_alpha   90.00
_cell.angle_beta   90.00
_cell.angle_gamma   90.00
#
_symmetry.space_group_name_H-M   'P 1'
#
loop_
_entity.id
_entity.type
_entity.pdbx_description
1 polymer ?
#
loop_
_entity_poly.entity_id
_entity_poly.type
_entity_poly.pdbx_seq_one_letter_code
_entity_poly.pdbx_strand_id
1 'polypeptide(L)'
;MNAQGHGSGSVLVVDDEPQVAWVLRFTLEHEGYRTFTASNGVEAMEELEKHHPMLMVLDLMMPEMDGWAVLKEMTKLPIDERPRVVIVSALTGPDDKEKATALGADAFVPKPFDVEELIGVLGGLAKAS
;
A
#
# COMPACT_ATOMS: atom_id res chain seq x y z
N MET A 1 22.97 8.15 -6.96
CA MET A 1 22.51 8.37 -6.80
C MET A 1 22.03 8.61 -6.49
N ASN A 2 21.61 8.59 -6.40
CA ASN A 2 20.92 8.87 -6.13
C ASN A 2 20.60 9.08 -5.46
N ALA A 3 20.52 9.44 -5.49
CA ALA A 3 20.35 9.73 -4.80
C ALA A 3 19.59 9.75 -4.21
N GLN A 4 19.38 9.69 -4.32
CA GLN A 4 18.70 9.69 -3.66
C GLN A 4 18.20 8.94 -2.80
N GLY A 5 18.42 8.70 -2.63
CA GLY A 5 18.36 7.88 -1.58
C GLY A 5 17.05 7.44 -1.08
N HIS A 6 16.25 8.30 -0.53
CA HIS A 6 14.87 7.96 -0.18
C HIS A 6 14.10 7.67 -1.45
N GLY A 7 13.03 6.92 -1.35
CA GLY A 7 12.24 6.58 -2.52
C GLY A 7 12.88 5.55 -3.42
N SER A 8 13.94 4.89 -2.95
CA SER A 8 14.46 3.77 -3.71
C SER A 8 13.54 2.59 -3.45
N GLY A 9 13.04 2.00 -4.49
CA GLY A 9 12.13 0.89 -4.37
C GLY A 9 10.81 1.19 -5.03
N SER A 10 9.91 0.24 -4.96
CA SER A 10 8.63 0.33 -5.65
C SER A 10 7.45 0.29 -4.70
N VAL A 11 6.39 0.99 -5.07
CA VAL A 11 5.16 1.07 -4.30
C VAL A 11 4.01 0.69 -5.21
N LEU A 12 3.14 -0.21 -4.74
CA LEU A 12 1.88 -0.51 -5.40
C LEU A 12 0.78 0.26 -4.67
N VAL A 13 0.05 1.11 -5.39
CA VAL A 13 -1.08 1.85 -4.84
C VAL A 13 -2.35 1.16 -5.30
N VAL A 14 -3.14 0.67 -4.34
CA VAL A 14 -4.38 -0.05 -4.60
C VAL A 14 -5.56 0.75 -4.08
N ASP A 15 -6.29 1.39 -4.97
CA ASP A 15 -7.42 2.24 -4.62
C ASP A 15 -8.32 2.35 -5.85
N ASP A 16 -9.64 2.21 -5.64
CA ASP A 16 -10.59 2.27 -6.75
C ASP A 16 -10.98 3.70 -7.13
N GLU A 17 -10.56 4.69 -6.36
CA GLU A 17 -10.80 6.09 -6.68
C GLU A 17 -9.65 6.63 -7.53
N PRO A 18 -9.89 6.92 -8.81
CA PRO A 18 -8.80 7.35 -9.71
C PRO A 18 -8.06 8.59 -9.24
N GLN A 19 -8.77 9.54 -8.62
CA GLN A 19 -8.13 10.77 -8.14
C GLN A 19 -7.15 10.48 -7.02
N VAL A 20 -7.50 9.59 -6.11
CA VAL A 20 -6.64 9.21 -5.00
C VAL A 20 -5.40 8.49 -5.52
N ALA A 21 -5.61 7.53 -6.40
CA ALA A 21 -4.50 6.78 -7.00
C ALA A 21 -3.55 7.71 -7.75
N TRP A 22 -4.10 8.67 -8.50
CA TRP A 22 -3.29 9.62 -9.28
C TRP A 22 -2.44 10.51 -8.38
N VAL A 23 -3.07 11.08 -7.33
CA VAL A 23 -2.35 11.96 -6.40
C VAL A 23 -1.22 11.20 -5.72
N LEU A 24 -1.49 9.99 -5.25
CA LEU A 24 -0.48 9.18 -4.60
C LEU A 24 0.64 8.80 -5.55
N ARG A 25 0.30 8.37 -6.75
CA ARG A 25 1.30 8.03 -7.75
C ARG A 25 2.20 9.22 -8.06
N PHE A 26 1.60 10.38 -8.35
CA PHE A 26 2.34 11.59 -8.67
C PHE A 26 3.30 11.96 -7.52
N THR A 27 2.78 11.97 -6.30
CA THR A 27 3.57 12.37 -5.14
C THR A 27 4.69 11.38 -4.85
N LEU A 28 4.40 10.10 -4.93
CA LEU A 28 5.40 9.06 -4.65
C LEU A 28 6.49 9.03 -5.73
N GLU A 29 6.12 9.26 -6.98
CA GLU A 29 7.12 9.36 -8.05
C GLU A 29 8.01 10.56 -7.84
N HIS A 30 7.44 11.66 -7.36
CA HIS A 30 8.21 12.85 -7.04
C HIS A 30 9.20 12.60 -5.90
N GLU A 31 8.85 11.68 -4.98
CA GLU A 31 9.74 11.28 -3.89
C GLU A 31 10.78 10.25 -4.33
N GLY A 32 10.73 9.79 -5.55
CA GLY A 32 11.73 8.89 -6.11
C GLY A 32 11.31 7.42 -6.19
N TYR A 33 10.09 7.09 -5.78
CA TYR A 33 9.60 5.70 -5.87
C TYR A 33 9.15 5.34 -7.28
N ARG A 34 9.35 4.10 -7.66
CA ARG A 34 8.66 3.53 -8.82
C ARG A 34 7.26 3.13 -8.35
N THR A 35 6.24 3.58 -9.06
CA THR A 35 4.86 3.41 -8.59
C THR A 35 4.03 2.63 -9.59
N PHE A 36 3.31 1.64 -9.09
CA PHE A 36 2.34 0.87 -9.85
C PHE A 36 0.98 1.10 -9.23
N THR A 37 -0.09 0.98 -10.00
CA THR A 37 -1.44 1.20 -9.50
C THR A 37 -2.33 0.02 -9.84
N ALA A 38 -3.32 -0.22 -8.98
CA ALA A 38 -4.36 -1.21 -9.21
C ALA A 38 -5.66 -0.62 -8.68
N SER A 39 -6.78 -0.90 -9.36
CA SER A 39 -8.07 -0.34 -9.00
C SER A 39 -8.97 -1.32 -8.25
N ASN A 40 -8.53 -2.54 -8.07
CA ASN A 40 -9.25 -3.55 -7.27
C ASN A 40 -8.26 -4.64 -6.84
N GLY A 41 -8.77 -5.58 -6.04
CA GLY A 41 -7.91 -6.63 -5.50
C GLY A 41 -7.38 -7.61 -6.55
N VAL A 42 -8.15 -7.86 -7.60
CA VAL A 42 -7.70 -8.76 -8.66
C VAL A 42 -6.47 -8.19 -9.36
N GLU A 43 -6.57 -6.90 -9.74
CA GLU A 43 -5.44 -6.20 -10.34
C GLU A 43 -4.26 -6.12 -9.38
N ALA A 44 -4.55 -5.92 -8.09
CA ALA A 44 -3.49 -5.84 -7.07
C ALA A 44 -2.69 -7.14 -7.02
N MET A 45 -3.35 -8.29 -7.04
CA MET A 45 -2.65 -9.56 -7.01
C MET A 45 -1.81 -9.77 -8.26
N GLU A 46 -2.32 -9.34 -9.42
CA GLU A 46 -1.56 -9.41 -10.67
C GLU A 46 -0.30 -8.54 -10.61
N GLU A 47 -0.44 -7.33 -10.09
CA GLU A 47 0.69 -6.40 -9.99
C GLU A 47 1.71 -6.87 -8.95
N LEU A 48 1.26 -7.47 -7.86
CA LEU A 48 2.15 -8.06 -6.86
C LEU A 48 3.02 -9.14 -7.47
N GLU A 49 2.41 -10.03 -8.23
CA GLU A 49 3.14 -11.13 -8.87
C GLU A 49 4.11 -10.62 -9.93
N LYS A 50 3.70 -9.61 -10.68
CA LYS A 50 4.45 -9.10 -11.80
C LYS A 50 5.65 -8.25 -11.38
N HIS A 51 5.49 -7.43 -10.34
CA HIS A 51 6.48 -6.41 -9.99
C HIS A 51 7.17 -6.60 -8.65
N HIS A 52 6.61 -7.44 -7.76
CA HIS A 52 7.16 -7.66 -6.41
C HIS A 52 7.49 -6.33 -5.71
N PRO A 53 6.50 -5.42 -5.54
CA PRO A 53 6.77 -4.12 -4.95
C PRO A 53 7.23 -4.25 -3.50
N MET A 54 8.04 -3.32 -3.07
CA MET A 54 8.55 -3.28 -1.70
C MET A 54 7.48 -2.82 -0.71
N LEU A 55 6.64 -1.88 -1.15
CA LEU A 55 5.60 -1.28 -0.32
C LEU A 55 4.25 -1.36 -1.02
N MET A 56 3.18 -1.39 -0.24
CA MET A 56 1.83 -1.34 -0.79
C MET A 56 0.96 -0.41 0.04
N VAL A 57 0.24 0.48 -0.64
CA VAL A 57 -0.81 1.30 -0.06
C VAL A 57 -2.11 0.64 -0.47
N LEU A 58 -2.91 0.19 0.49
CA LEU A 58 -4.07 -0.65 0.21
C LEU A 58 -5.34 -0.08 0.84
N ASP A 59 -6.33 0.20 0.00
CA ASP A 59 -7.67 0.54 0.46
C ASP A 59 -8.42 -0.76 0.79
N LEU A 60 -9.17 -0.76 1.87
CA LEU A 60 -9.94 -1.93 2.27
C LEU A 60 -11.26 -2.06 1.52
N MET A 61 -11.83 -0.94 1.09
CA MET A 61 -13.16 -0.92 0.45
C MET A 61 -13.04 -0.71 -1.05
N MET A 62 -13.15 -1.79 -1.79
CA MET A 62 -13.08 -1.74 -3.26
C MET A 62 -14.06 -2.76 -3.84
N PRO A 63 -14.54 -2.53 -5.07
CA PRO A 63 -15.41 -3.50 -5.72
C PRO A 63 -14.66 -4.78 -6.10
N GLU A 64 -15.39 -5.81 -6.41
CA GLU A 64 -14.91 -7.13 -6.82
C GLU A 64 -14.12 -7.80 -5.70
N MET A 65 -12.81 -7.67 -5.68
CA MET A 65 -11.98 -8.21 -4.59
C MET A 65 -11.51 -7.05 -3.73
N ASP A 66 -11.93 -7.01 -2.46
CA ASP A 66 -11.60 -5.90 -1.55
C ASP A 66 -10.21 -6.06 -0.90
N GLY A 67 -9.82 -5.07 -0.12
CA GLY A 67 -8.52 -5.07 0.53
C GLY A 67 -8.36 -6.16 1.58
N TRP A 68 -9.45 -6.56 2.25
CA TRP A 68 -9.38 -7.67 3.20
C TRP A 68 -8.98 -8.95 2.49
N ALA A 69 -9.55 -9.19 1.31
CA ALA A 69 -9.23 -10.37 0.53
C ALA A 69 -7.78 -10.35 0.05
N VAL A 70 -7.28 -9.16 -0.32
CA VAL A 70 -5.87 -9.01 -0.71
C VAL A 70 -4.95 -9.37 0.45
N LEU A 71 -5.25 -8.86 1.66
CA LEU A 71 -4.46 -9.19 2.84
C LEU A 71 -4.43 -10.69 3.10
N LYS A 72 -5.57 -11.34 2.99
CA LYS A 72 -5.65 -12.80 3.20
C LYS A 72 -4.81 -13.54 2.18
N GLU A 73 -4.89 -13.15 0.91
CA GLU A 73 -4.08 -13.80 -0.12
C GLU A 73 -2.59 -13.59 0.12
N MET A 74 -2.21 -12.43 0.62
CA MET A 74 -0.81 -12.15 0.91
C MET A 74 -0.25 -13.02 2.03
N THR A 75 -1.09 -13.47 2.96
CA THR A 75 -0.61 -14.36 4.04
C THR A 75 -0.14 -15.70 3.50
N LYS A 76 -0.50 -16.04 2.27
CA LYS A 76 -0.06 -17.28 1.63
C LYS A 76 1.31 -17.16 0.99
N LEU A 77 1.82 -15.95 0.84
CA LEU A 77 3.15 -15.73 0.28
C LEU A 77 4.22 -15.91 1.35
N PRO A 78 5.42 -16.35 0.97
CA PRO A 78 6.56 -16.33 1.91
C PRO A 78 6.77 -14.92 2.44
N ILE A 79 7.19 -14.83 3.70
CA ILE A 79 7.30 -13.54 4.38
C ILE A 79 8.23 -12.57 3.65
N ASP A 80 9.31 -13.08 3.08
CA ASP A 80 10.28 -12.25 2.38
C ASP A 80 9.81 -11.78 1.01
N GLU A 81 8.67 -12.32 0.53
CA GLU A 81 8.08 -11.89 -0.75
C GLU A 81 6.90 -10.94 -0.56
N ARG A 82 6.53 -10.64 0.70
CA ARG A 82 5.42 -9.75 0.98
C ARG A 82 5.86 -8.30 1.02
N PRO A 83 5.13 -7.37 0.39
CA PRO A 83 5.41 -5.96 0.58
C PRO A 83 5.05 -5.54 1.99
N ARG A 84 5.64 -4.46 2.47
CA ARG A 84 5.15 -3.78 3.66
C ARG A 84 3.85 -3.08 3.29
N VAL A 85 2.84 -3.17 4.15
CA VAL A 85 1.50 -2.70 3.81
C VAL A 85 1.03 -1.58 4.71
N VAL A 86 0.62 -0.47 4.10
CA VAL A 86 -0.08 0.60 4.77
C VAL A 86 -1.53 0.56 4.31
N ILE A 87 -2.44 0.37 5.25
CA ILE A 87 -3.88 0.43 4.96
C ILE A 87 -4.31 1.89 4.97
N VAL A 88 -5.01 2.32 3.94
CA VAL A 88 -5.60 3.66 3.88
C VAL A 88 -7.09 3.46 3.66
N SER A 89 -7.90 3.77 4.68
CA SER A 89 -9.32 3.42 4.62
C SER A 89 -10.19 4.37 5.42
N ALA A 90 -11.45 4.50 4.98
CA ALA A 90 -12.49 5.18 5.75
C ALA A 90 -12.98 4.35 6.93
N LEU A 91 -12.69 3.05 6.95
CA LEU A 91 -12.99 2.19 8.09
C LEU A 91 -11.95 2.45 9.17
N THR A 92 -12.36 3.08 10.27
CA THR A 92 -11.42 3.51 11.31
C THR A 92 -11.71 2.94 12.70
N GLY A 93 -12.60 1.95 12.79
CA GLY A 93 -12.92 1.32 14.06
C GLY A 93 -11.74 0.54 14.63
N PRO A 94 -11.67 0.40 15.97
CA PRO A 94 -10.57 -0.37 16.59
C PRO A 94 -10.54 -1.82 16.10
N ASP A 95 -11.71 -2.43 15.87
CA ASP A 95 -11.78 -3.81 15.38
C ASP A 95 -11.19 -3.93 13.96
N ASP A 96 -11.39 -2.91 13.13
CA ASP A 96 -10.84 -2.92 11.77
C ASP A 96 -9.32 -2.87 11.80
N LYS A 97 -8.76 -2.03 12.66
CA LYS A 97 -7.32 -1.91 12.81
C LYS A 97 -6.71 -3.21 13.34
N GLU A 98 -7.33 -3.79 14.35
CA GLU A 98 -6.88 -5.06 14.91
C GLU A 98 -6.88 -6.16 13.89
N LYS A 99 -7.97 -6.28 13.13
CA LYS A 99 -8.11 -7.29 12.10
C LYS A 99 -7.05 -7.12 11.01
N ALA A 100 -6.85 -5.88 10.56
CA ALA A 100 -5.85 -5.59 9.52
C ALA A 100 -4.44 -5.95 10.02
N THR A 101 -4.11 -5.57 11.24
CA THR A 101 -2.81 -5.87 11.83
C THR A 101 -2.61 -7.39 11.96
N ALA A 102 -3.64 -8.10 12.38
CA ALA A 102 -3.57 -9.56 12.51
C ALA A 102 -3.33 -10.23 11.16
N LEU A 103 -3.79 -9.62 10.07
CA LEU A 103 -3.57 -10.13 8.72
C LEU A 103 -2.27 -9.64 8.10
N GLY A 104 -1.46 -8.89 8.84
CA GLY A 104 -0.13 -8.51 8.39
C GLY A 104 0.04 -7.06 7.94
N ALA A 105 -0.95 -6.20 8.16
CA ALA A 105 -0.77 -4.78 7.85
C ALA A 105 0.25 -4.17 8.81
N ASP A 106 1.12 -3.34 8.28
CA ASP A 106 2.19 -2.71 9.05
C ASP A 106 1.79 -1.35 9.61
N ALA A 107 0.85 -0.67 8.97
CA ALA A 107 0.37 0.62 9.43
C ALA A 107 -1.05 0.85 8.93
N PHE A 108 -1.74 1.80 9.54
CA PHE A 108 -3.12 2.12 9.21
C PHE A 108 -3.28 3.63 9.23
N VAL A 109 -3.66 4.22 8.09
CA VAL A 109 -3.87 5.67 7.96
C VAL A 109 -5.34 5.89 7.57
N PRO A 110 -6.11 6.62 8.39
CA PRO A 110 -7.53 6.83 8.08
C PRO A 110 -7.72 7.82 6.93
N LYS A 111 -8.81 7.66 6.19
CA LYS A 111 -9.24 8.63 5.18
C LYS A 111 -10.22 9.62 5.82
N PRO A 112 -10.17 10.88 5.44
CA PRO A 112 -9.22 11.52 4.54
C PRO A 112 -7.83 11.60 5.18
N PHE A 113 -6.80 11.44 4.40
CA PHE A 113 -5.44 11.40 4.92
C PHE A 113 -4.63 12.61 4.45
N ASP A 114 -3.60 12.92 5.24
CA ASP A 114 -2.60 13.91 4.87
C ASP A 114 -1.53 13.17 4.04
N VAL A 115 -1.27 13.66 2.83
CA VAL A 115 -0.31 13.03 1.93
C VAL A 115 1.09 12.98 2.54
N GLU A 116 1.49 14.05 3.23
CA GLU A 116 2.81 14.10 3.86
C GLU A 116 2.94 13.07 4.99
N GLU A 117 1.87 12.89 5.75
CA GLU A 117 1.84 11.87 6.80
C GLU A 117 2.00 10.47 6.19
N LEU A 118 1.28 10.20 5.13
CA LEU A 118 1.37 8.90 4.46
C LEU A 118 2.78 8.65 3.91
N ILE A 119 3.38 9.65 3.30
CA ILE A 119 4.74 9.54 2.79
C ILE A 119 5.73 9.27 3.91
N GLY A 120 5.54 9.93 5.05
CA GLY A 120 6.38 9.67 6.23
C GLY A 120 6.27 8.25 6.73
N VAL A 121 5.05 7.72 6.78
CA VAL A 121 4.82 6.33 7.19
C VAL A 121 5.50 5.36 6.22
N LEU A 122 5.34 5.59 4.92
CA LEU A 122 5.97 4.75 3.90
C LEU A 122 7.50 4.80 4.00
N GLY A 123 8.05 6.00 4.21
CA GLY A 123 9.48 6.16 4.38
C GLY A 123 10.03 5.41 5.57
N GLY A 124 9.29 5.41 6.67
CA GLY A 124 9.67 4.64 7.86
C GLY A 124 9.68 3.15 7.59
N LEU A 125 8.67 2.64 6.88
CA LEU A 125 8.61 1.23 6.53
C LEU A 125 9.71 0.84 5.55
N ALA A 126 10.00 1.70 4.59
CA ALA A 126 11.08 1.45 3.64
C ALA A 126 12.42 1.31 4.33
N LYS A 127 12.68 2.13 5.33
CA LYS A 127 13.93 2.07 6.10
C LYS A 127 14.02 0.82 6.98
N ALA A 128 12.88 0.31 7.45
CA ALA A 128 12.81 -0.86 8.30
C ALA A 128 13.00 -2.17 7.53
N SER A 129 12.94 -2.11 6.22
CA SER A 129 13.03 -3.30 5.36
C SER A 129 14.43 -3.84 5.17
#